data_fcb979c15aaf85f4056016f37b1eaef0
#
_entry.id   fcb979c15aaf85f4056016f37b1eaef0
#
_cell.length_a   1.000
_cell.length_b   1.000
_cell.length_c   1.000
_cell.angle_alpha   90.00
_cell.angle_beta   90.00
_cell.angle_gamma   90.00
#
_symmetry.space_group_name_H-M   'P 1'
#
loop_
_entity.id
_entity.type
_entity.pdbx_description
1 polymer ?
#
loop_
_entity_poly.entity_id
_entity_poly.type
_entity_poly.pdbx_seq_one_letter_code
_entity_poly.pdbx_strand_id
1 'polypeptide(L)'
;IMHSTFVHLKNFPFFHELSNWLLPFTIEHSYFDDQFTPDNESEKQMLDSMTFAAFMCNSDKYSLYFSMMQLPKEARKMMMNQFDSQATEMIQQNKEELISKRGKQDTIIGQYIQDLYRFFKLYPGHLDFTDIFTMPLDFHNLAILRPYISDKESLTTIAEYYLRKNYFNDALTIFDQLAETDQDSDILFQKIGYCKQMAVSYT
;
A
#
# COMPACT_ATOMS: atom_id res chain seq x y z
N ILE A 1 19.10 -2.32 -1.15
CA ILE A 1 19.00 -1.98 0.29
C ILE A 1 17.56 -2.18 0.78
N MET A 2 16.56 -1.62 0.12
CA MET A 2 15.15 -1.75 0.54
C MET A 2 14.68 -3.22 0.64
N HIS A 3 15.10 -4.10 -0.28
CA HIS A 3 14.67 -5.49 -0.26
C HIS A 3 15.21 -6.26 0.95
N SER A 4 16.44 -5.98 1.38
CA SER A 4 17.03 -6.65 2.56
C SER A 4 16.40 -6.19 3.87
N THR A 5 16.09 -4.89 4.02
CA THR A 5 15.40 -4.37 5.21
C THR A 5 14.01 -4.93 5.35
N PHE A 6 13.28 -5.09 4.23
CA PHE A 6 11.96 -5.67 4.17
C PHE A 6 11.91 -7.10 4.73
N VAL A 7 12.89 -7.94 4.38
CA VAL A 7 12.96 -9.35 4.86
C VAL A 7 13.21 -9.43 6.37
N HIS A 8 13.93 -8.46 6.94
CA HIS A 8 14.29 -8.46 8.36
C HIS A 8 13.23 -7.87 9.29
N LEU A 9 12.20 -7.22 8.75
CA LEU A 9 11.18 -6.51 9.51
C LEU A 9 10.58 -7.36 10.65
N LYS A 10 10.20 -8.60 10.35
CA LYS A 10 9.64 -9.54 11.32
C LYS A 10 10.60 -9.95 12.46
N ASN A 11 11.89 -9.68 12.34
CA ASN A 11 12.87 -10.05 13.36
C ASN A 11 13.02 -8.97 14.46
N PHE A 12 12.43 -7.79 14.26
CA PHE A 12 12.44 -6.75 15.28
C PHE A 12 11.35 -6.98 16.30
N PRO A 13 11.65 -6.96 17.62
CA PRO A 13 10.65 -7.12 18.68
C PRO A 13 9.46 -6.17 18.55
N PHE A 14 9.67 -4.97 18.05
CA PHE A 14 8.63 -3.99 17.76
C PHE A 14 7.50 -4.56 16.90
N PHE A 15 7.81 -5.36 15.89
CA PHE A 15 6.84 -5.97 14.97
C PHE A 15 6.28 -7.32 15.46
N HIS A 16 6.59 -7.74 16.69
CA HIS A 16 5.87 -8.85 17.33
C HIS A 16 4.48 -8.42 17.81
N GLU A 17 4.30 -7.12 18.08
CA GLU A 17 3.00 -6.54 18.39
C GLU A 17 2.24 -6.20 17.09
N LEU A 18 1.02 -6.74 16.98
CA LEU A 18 0.17 -6.57 15.80
C LEU A 18 -0.14 -5.10 15.50
N SER A 19 -0.44 -4.31 16.53
CA SER A 19 -0.76 -2.89 16.39
C SER A 19 0.34 -2.07 15.72
N ASN A 20 1.60 -2.47 15.89
CA ASN A 20 2.75 -1.72 15.40
C ASN A 20 2.96 -1.83 13.88
N TRP A 21 2.31 -2.80 13.23
CA TRP A 21 2.36 -2.95 11.77
C TRP A 21 1.65 -1.84 11.00
N LEU A 22 0.68 -1.21 11.64
CA LEU A 22 -0.15 -0.16 11.04
C LEU A 22 0.04 1.20 11.73
N LEU A 23 1.03 1.29 12.64
CA LEU A 23 1.32 2.51 13.37
C LEU A 23 2.01 3.54 12.46
N PRO A 24 1.54 4.80 12.41
CA PRO A 24 2.25 5.86 11.72
C PRO A 24 3.69 6.02 12.24
N PHE A 25 4.64 6.22 11.33
CA PHE A 25 6.02 6.40 11.72
C PHE A 25 6.20 7.71 12.50
N THR A 26 6.65 7.58 13.74
CA THR A 26 7.02 8.70 14.60
C THR A 26 8.18 8.28 15.50
N ILE A 27 9.10 9.19 15.71
CA ILE A 27 10.22 9.02 16.64
C ILE A 27 9.84 9.30 18.10
N GLU A 28 8.67 9.90 18.32
CA GLU A 28 8.12 10.22 19.66
C GLU A 28 7.46 9.02 20.34
N HIS A 29 7.50 7.84 19.73
CA HIS A 29 6.93 6.65 20.33
C HIS A 29 7.78 6.16 21.50
N SER A 30 7.16 5.82 22.62
CA SER A 30 7.82 5.38 23.86
C SER A 30 8.82 4.22 23.70
N TYR A 31 8.68 3.41 22.66
CA TYR A 31 9.64 2.35 22.34
C TYR A 31 11.03 2.90 21.98
N PHE A 32 11.13 4.16 21.56
CA PHE A 32 12.40 4.81 21.17
C PHE A 32 13.03 5.60 22.31
N ASP A 33 12.28 5.97 23.34
CA ASP A 33 12.73 6.85 24.42
C ASP A 33 13.96 6.29 25.17
N ASP A 34 14.06 4.94 25.30
CA ASP A 34 15.17 4.29 25.99
C ASP A 34 16.35 3.95 25.06
N GLN A 35 16.20 4.02 23.75
CA GLN A 35 17.19 3.49 22.80
C GLN A 35 17.83 4.54 21.91
N PHE A 36 17.26 5.73 21.81
CA PHE A 36 17.75 6.70 20.86
C PHE A 36 17.52 8.16 21.25
N THR A 37 18.63 8.83 21.55
CA THR A 37 18.75 10.28 21.40
C THR A 37 19.58 10.56 20.15
N PRO A 38 19.09 11.38 19.18
CA PRO A 38 19.92 11.74 18.03
C PRO A 38 21.27 12.30 18.50
N ASP A 39 22.36 11.64 18.11
CA ASP A 39 23.71 12.04 18.54
C ASP A 39 24.14 13.38 17.91
N ASN A 40 23.46 13.80 16.82
CA ASN A 40 23.78 15.02 16.08
C ASN A 40 22.61 15.52 15.21
N GLU A 41 22.75 16.75 14.71
CA GLU A 41 21.76 17.41 13.84
C GLU A 41 21.49 16.65 12.54
N SER A 42 22.47 15.96 11.97
CA SER A 42 22.29 15.15 10.75
C SER A 42 21.37 13.97 10.96
N GLU A 43 21.44 13.31 12.12
CA GLU A 43 20.52 12.22 12.47
C GLU A 43 19.09 12.71 12.62
N LYS A 44 18.92 13.88 13.24
CA LYS A 44 17.62 14.51 13.38
C LYS A 44 17.01 14.89 12.02
N GLN A 45 17.78 15.54 11.15
CA GLN A 45 17.33 15.90 9.81
C GLN A 45 16.91 14.69 8.99
N MET A 46 17.66 13.59 9.07
CA MET A 46 17.29 12.36 8.38
C MET A 46 15.96 11.76 8.91
N LEU A 47 15.76 11.75 10.22
CA LEU A 47 14.52 11.25 10.82
C LEU A 47 13.33 12.13 10.40
N ASP A 48 13.52 13.43 10.33
CA ASP A 48 12.52 14.35 9.80
C ASP A 48 12.24 14.05 8.32
N SER A 49 13.29 13.85 7.51
CA SER A 49 13.16 13.47 6.10
C SER A 49 12.42 12.12 5.94
N MET A 50 12.69 11.14 6.78
CA MET A 50 11.98 9.86 6.78
C MET A 50 10.50 10.04 7.13
N THR A 51 10.17 10.88 8.09
CA THR A 51 8.79 11.15 8.48
C THR A 51 7.98 11.64 7.30
N PHE A 52 8.55 12.55 6.50
CA PHE A 52 7.90 13.13 5.32
C PHE A 52 8.08 12.32 4.03
N ALA A 53 8.86 11.23 4.03
CA ALA A 53 9.07 10.41 2.84
C ALA A 53 7.79 9.70 2.39
N ALA A 54 7.12 10.28 1.40
CA ALA A 54 5.86 9.78 0.85
C ALA A 54 6.00 8.45 0.08
N PHE A 55 7.19 8.17 -0.44
CA PHE A 55 7.51 6.96 -1.21
C PHE A 55 7.74 5.71 -0.35
N MET A 56 7.76 5.85 0.98
CA MET A 56 7.94 4.75 1.93
C MET A 56 6.67 4.61 2.78
N CYS A 57 6.20 3.39 2.98
CA CYS A 57 5.19 3.11 3.99
C CYS A 57 5.79 3.09 5.40
N ASN A 58 4.94 3.16 6.43
CA ASN A 58 5.40 3.31 7.80
C ASN A 58 6.23 2.11 8.28
N SER A 59 5.83 0.89 7.94
CA SER A 59 6.59 -0.32 8.28
C SER A 59 7.99 -0.33 7.67
N ASP A 60 8.17 0.20 6.45
CA ASP A 60 9.49 0.34 5.83
C ASP A 60 10.35 1.39 6.53
N LYS A 61 9.75 2.51 6.96
CA LYS A 61 10.45 3.55 7.73
C LYS A 61 10.96 2.98 9.06
N TYR A 62 10.11 2.27 9.80
CA TYR A 62 10.54 1.59 11.02
C TYR A 62 11.63 0.55 10.76
N SER A 63 11.47 -0.28 9.73
CA SER A 63 12.47 -1.28 9.37
C SER A 63 13.82 -0.66 9.01
N LEU A 64 13.82 0.42 8.23
CA LEU A 64 15.03 1.14 7.87
C LEU A 64 15.69 1.75 9.12
N TYR A 65 14.89 2.39 9.98
CA TYR A 65 15.36 2.97 11.24
C TYR A 65 16.06 1.90 12.12
N PHE A 66 15.38 0.79 12.42
CA PHE A 66 15.98 -0.27 13.25
C PHE A 66 17.21 -0.90 12.62
N SER A 67 17.22 -1.07 11.31
CA SER A 67 18.40 -1.59 10.59
C SER A 67 19.60 -0.64 10.71
N MET A 68 19.35 0.67 10.65
CA MET A 68 20.42 1.67 10.84
C MET A 68 20.95 1.68 12.27
N MET A 69 20.08 1.51 13.27
CA MET A 69 20.51 1.48 14.67
C MET A 69 21.44 0.30 14.97
N GLN A 70 21.38 -0.78 14.21
CA GLN A 70 22.29 -1.91 14.34
C GLN A 70 23.66 -1.69 13.69
N LEU A 71 23.82 -0.63 12.90
CA LEU A 71 25.08 -0.33 12.22
C LEU A 71 26.06 0.41 13.13
N PRO A 72 27.39 0.20 12.94
CA PRO A 72 28.42 1.07 13.51
C PRO A 72 28.21 2.53 13.08
N LYS A 73 28.61 3.49 13.95
CA LYS A 73 28.38 4.93 13.74
C LYS A 73 28.83 5.43 12.36
N GLU A 74 30.00 5.01 11.87
CA GLU A 74 30.52 5.42 10.57
C GLU A 74 29.67 4.91 9.40
N ALA A 75 29.26 3.64 9.43
CA ALA A 75 28.40 3.05 8.41
C ALA A 75 27.01 3.70 8.41
N ARG A 76 26.48 4.01 9.60
CA ARG A 76 25.22 4.74 9.77
C ARG A 76 25.27 6.11 9.12
N LYS A 77 26.33 6.88 9.38
CA LYS A 77 26.54 8.21 8.79
C LYS A 77 26.59 8.18 7.25
N MET A 78 27.30 7.20 6.68
CA MET A 78 27.33 7.02 5.22
C MET A 78 25.96 6.73 4.63
N MET A 79 25.19 5.84 5.27
CA MET A 79 23.84 5.48 4.85
C MET A 79 22.86 6.65 4.96
N MET A 80 22.99 7.46 6.02
CA MET A 80 22.20 8.67 6.22
C MET A 80 22.41 9.70 5.11
N ASN A 81 23.66 9.99 4.77
CA ASN A 81 23.98 10.93 3.70
C ASN A 81 23.43 10.47 2.34
N GLN A 82 23.48 9.17 2.07
CA GLN A 82 22.91 8.60 0.84
C GLN A 82 21.37 8.67 0.82
N PHE A 83 20.72 8.40 1.94
CA PHE A 83 19.28 8.50 2.07
C PHE A 83 18.80 9.95 1.89
N ASP A 84 19.44 10.90 2.54
CA ASP A 84 19.07 12.31 2.49
C ASP A 84 19.16 12.88 1.06
N SER A 85 20.20 12.50 0.32
CA SER A 85 20.33 12.87 -1.09
C SER A 85 19.18 12.33 -1.96
N GLN A 86 18.85 11.06 -1.80
CA GLN A 86 17.75 10.42 -2.56
C GLN A 86 16.38 10.95 -2.15
N ALA A 87 16.15 11.14 -0.85
CA ALA A 87 14.89 11.69 -0.34
C ALA A 87 14.67 13.12 -0.84
N THR A 88 15.71 13.96 -0.85
CA THR A 88 15.64 15.34 -1.33
C THR A 88 15.25 15.40 -2.82
N GLU A 89 15.88 14.57 -3.66
CA GLU A 89 15.53 14.50 -5.09
C GLU A 89 14.08 14.05 -5.31
N MET A 90 13.64 13.01 -4.61
CA MET A 90 12.25 12.50 -4.74
C MET A 90 11.21 13.49 -4.20
N ILE A 91 11.51 14.19 -3.11
CA ILE A 91 10.63 15.23 -2.56
C ILE A 91 10.53 16.41 -3.53
N GLN A 92 11.63 16.83 -4.16
CA GLN A 92 11.60 17.90 -5.15
C GLN A 92 10.79 17.53 -6.40
N GLN A 93 10.93 16.30 -6.89
CA GLN A 93 10.18 15.81 -8.05
C GLN A 93 8.67 15.74 -7.82
N ASN A 94 8.24 15.40 -6.59
CA ASN A 94 6.83 15.19 -6.25
C ASN A 94 6.23 16.33 -5.41
N LYS A 95 6.94 17.45 -5.26
CA LYS A 95 6.56 18.53 -4.34
C LYS A 95 5.18 19.13 -4.63
N GLU A 96 4.84 19.32 -5.89
CA GLU A 96 3.55 19.89 -6.29
C GLU A 96 2.38 18.92 -5.99
N GLU A 97 2.57 17.64 -6.23
CA GLU A 97 1.58 16.61 -5.96
C GLU A 97 1.35 16.43 -4.45
N LEU A 98 2.43 16.42 -3.66
CA LEU A 98 2.38 16.31 -2.20
C LEU A 98 1.78 17.55 -1.50
N ILE A 99 1.86 18.73 -2.11
CA ILE A 99 1.28 19.96 -1.56
C ILE A 99 -0.24 19.97 -1.74
N SER A 100 -0.79 19.33 -2.77
CA SER A 100 -2.23 19.27 -2.98
C SER A 100 -2.91 18.47 -1.85
N LYS A 101 -4.10 18.93 -1.41
CA LYS A 101 -4.87 18.23 -0.37
C LYS A 101 -5.21 16.79 -0.80
N ARG A 102 -5.48 16.58 -2.08
CA ARG A 102 -5.78 15.27 -2.67
C ARG A 102 -4.53 14.38 -2.69
N GLY A 103 -3.39 14.92 -3.12
CA GLY A 103 -2.12 14.17 -3.15
C GLY A 103 -1.68 13.69 -1.76
N LYS A 104 -1.88 14.49 -0.70
CA LYS A 104 -1.63 14.06 0.69
C LYS A 104 -2.52 12.89 1.11
N GLN A 105 -3.78 12.93 0.76
CA GLN A 105 -4.74 11.89 1.11
C GLN A 105 -4.43 10.59 0.36
N ASP A 106 -4.15 10.67 -0.93
CA ASP A 106 -3.77 9.52 -1.76
C ASP A 106 -2.45 8.89 -1.26
N THR A 107 -1.50 9.69 -0.83
CA THR A 107 -0.24 9.24 -0.23
C THR A 107 -0.47 8.46 1.06
N ILE A 108 -1.28 8.98 1.98
CA ILE A 108 -1.59 8.31 3.26
C ILE A 108 -2.29 6.98 2.99
N ILE A 109 -3.26 6.96 2.09
CA ILE A 109 -3.97 5.74 1.69
C ILE A 109 -3.00 4.74 1.07
N GLY A 110 -2.12 5.20 0.16
CA GLY A 110 -1.11 4.36 -0.47
C GLY A 110 -0.14 3.74 0.54
N GLN A 111 0.34 4.51 1.51
CA GLN A 111 1.20 4.01 2.59
C GLN A 111 0.46 2.97 3.45
N TYR A 112 -0.79 3.25 3.84
CA TYR A 112 -1.59 2.32 4.63
C TYR A 112 -1.82 0.99 3.90
N ILE A 113 -2.16 1.03 2.61
CA ILE A 113 -2.34 -0.19 1.80
C ILE A 113 -1.03 -0.99 1.71
N GLN A 114 0.11 -0.32 1.58
CA GLN A 114 1.41 -0.98 1.56
C GLN A 114 1.75 -1.61 2.91
N ASP A 115 1.50 -0.91 4.03
CA ASP A 115 1.68 -1.47 5.37
C ASP A 115 0.80 -2.70 5.59
N LEU A 116 -0.46 -2.64 5.15
CA LEU A 116 -1.39 -3.75 5.23
C LEU A 116 -0.94 -4.95 4.39
N TYR A 117 -0.42 -4.71 3.16
CA TYR A 117 0.17 -5.77 2.34
C TYR A 117 1.35 -6.44 3.03
N ARG A 118 2.24 -5.66 3.66
CA ARG A 118 3.39 -6.19 4.39
C ARG A 118 2.96 -7.00 5.60
N PHE A 119 1.95 -6.56 6.32
CA PHE A 119 1.35 -7.32 7.40
C PHE A 119 0.92 -8.72 6.94
N PHE A 120 0.11 -8.83 5.89
CA PHE A 120 -0.36 -10.12 5.39
C PHE A 120 0.76 -11.01 4.81
N LYS A 121 1.91 -10.47 4.47
CA LYS A 121 3.04 -11.24 3.92
C LYS A 121 4.12 -11.58 4.95
N LEU A 122 4.28 -10.79 5.99
CA LEU A 122 5.45 -10.87 6.87
C LEU A 122 5.12 -11.05 8.35
N TYR A 123 3.94 -10.65 8.81
CA TYR A 123 3.55 -10.84 10.21
C TYR A 123 3.56 -12.34 10.55
N PRO A 124 4.24 -12.77 11.64
CA PRO A 124 4.35 -14.21 11.97
C PRO A 124 3.01 -14.91 12.15
N GLY A 125 2.02 -14.21 12.71
CA GLY A 125 0.65 -14.70 12.90
C GLY A 125 -0.30 -14.39 11.75
N HIS A 126 0.18 -14.01 10.55
CA HIS A 126 -0.70 -13.61 9.43
C HIS A 126 -1.68 -14.70 8.99
N LEU A 127 -1.38 -15.97 9.22
CA LEU A 127 -2.26 -17.09 8.88
C LEU A 127 -3.54 -17.15 9.73
N ASP A 128 -3.57 -16.46 10.87
CA ASP A 128 -4.76 -16.35 11.71
C ASP A 128 -5.79 -15.36 11.13
N PHE A 129 -5.42 -14.65 10.06
CA PHE A 129 -6.25 -13.65 9.39
C PHE A 129 -6.51 -14.02 7.93
N THR A 130 -7.69 -13.70 7.43
CA THR A 130 -7.98 -13.82 6.00
C THR A 130 -7.21 -12.75 5.23
N ASP A 131 -6.33 -13.16 4.30
CA ASP A 131 -5.57 -12.24 3.45
C ASP A 131 -6.51 -11.51 2.50
N ILE A 132 -6.76 -10.23 2.79
CA ILE A 132 -7.66 -9.39 1.99
C ILE A 132 -7.19 -9.21 0.53
N PHE A 133 -5.89 -9.39 0.25
CA PHE A 133 -5.35 -9.27 -1.11
C PHE A 133 -5.59 -10.53 -1.95
N THR A 134 -6.10 -11.60 -1.35
CA THR A 134 -6.54 -12.82 -2.05
C THR A 134 -8.06 -12.89 -2.19
N MET A 135 -8.78 -11.96 -1.56
CA MET A 135 -10.24 -11.91 -1.67
C MET A 135 -10.65 -11.41 -3.06
N PRO A 136 -11.77 -11.92 -3.62
CA PRO A 136 -12.33 -11.37 -4.85
C PRO A 136 -12.73 -9.90 -4.65
N LEU A 137 -12.65 -9.12 -5.73
CA LEU A 137 -13.08 -7.72 -5.75
C LEU A 137 -14.62 -7.65 -5.80
N ASP A 138 -15.26 -7.79 -4.66
CA ASP A 138 -16.71 -7.91 -4.52
C ASP A 138 -17.34 -6.77 -3.71
N PHE A 139 -16.69 -5.62 -3.64
CA PHE A 139 -17.17 -4.49 -2.83
C PHE A 139 -18.52 -3.94 -3.29
N HIS A 140 -18.89 -4.08 -4.57
CA HIS A 140 -20.17 -3.66 -5.12
C HIS A 140 -21.36 -4.49 -4.59
N ASN A 141 -21.11 -5.69 -4.05
CA ASN A 141 -22.10 -6.54 -3.41
C ASN A 141 -22.21 -6.34 -1.90
N LEU A 142 -21.33 -5.54 -1.30
CA LEU A 142 -21.42 -5.24 0.13
C LEU A 142 -22.75 -4.54 0.45
N ALA A 143 -23.45 -5.03 1.46
CA ALA A 143 -24.78 -4.54 1.85
C ALA A 143 -24.81 -3.02 2.10
N ILE A 144 -23.72 -2.46 2.66
CA ILE A 144 -23.57 -1.02 2.94
C ILE A 144 -23.39 -0.18 1.67
N LEU A 145 -22.79 -0.74 0.61
CA LEU A 145 -22.51 -0.01 -0.64
C LEU A 145 -23.59 -0.21 -1.69
N ARG A 146 -24.28 -1.34 -1.66
CA ARG A 146 -25.32 -1.70 -2.63
C ARG A 146 -26.35 -0.60 -2.91
N PRO A 147 -26.87 0.18 -1.93
CA PRO A 147 -27.81 1.26 -2.19
C PRO A 147 -27.25 2.40 -3.04
N TYR A 148 -25.93 2.55 -3.10
CA TYR A 148 -25.23 3.66 -3.77
C TYR A 148 -24.63 3.28 -5.13
N ILE A 149 -24.41 1.98 -5.39
CA ILE A 149 -23.68 1.50 -6.57
C ILE A 149 -24.42 0.36 -7.30
N SER A 150 -25.73 0.21 -7.07
CA SER A 150 -26.54 -0.82 -7.74
C SER A 150 -27.15 -0.38 -9.07
N ASP A 151 -27.02 0.89 -9.44
CA ASP A 151 -27.50 1.40 -10.72
C ASP A 151 -26.58 0.94 -11.87
N LYS A 152 -27.19 0.86 -13.08
CA LYS A 152 -26.50 0.36 -14.29
C LYS A 152 -25.23 1.16 -14.61
N GLU A 153 -25.23 2.46 -14.43
CA GLU A 153 -24.10 3.34 -14.76
C GLU A 153 -22.91 3.07 -13.83
N SER A 154 -23.17 3.02 -12.53
CA SER A 154 -22.15 2.71 -11.51
C SER A 154 -21.55 1.33 -11.72
N LEU A 155 -22.40 0.30 -11.92
CA LEU A 155 -21.93 -1.07 -12.16
C LEU A 155 -21.11 -1.17 -13.46
N THR A 156 -21.55 -0.50 -14.53
CA THR A 156 -20.78 -0.45 -15.79
C THR A 156 -19.41 0.19 -15.57
N THR A 157 -19.35 1.29 -14.84
CA THR A 157 -18.08 2.00 -14.54
C THR A 157 -17.12 1.12 -13.76
N ILE A 158 -17.63 0.38 -12.76
CA ILE A 158 -16.83 -0.56 -11.96
C ILE A 158 -16.31 -1.70 -12.84
N ALA A 159 -17.19 -2.32 -13.65
CA ALA A 159 -16.79 -3.41 -14.52
C ALA A 159 -15.74 -2.99 -15.55
N GLU A 160 -15.88 -1.79 -16.12
CA GLU A 160 -14.87 -1.24 -17.04
C GLU A 160 -13.54 -0.92 -16.35
N TYR A 161 -13.59 -0.47 -15.10
CA TYR A 161 -12.39 -0.29 -14.30
C TYR A 161 -11.67 -1.62 -14.09
N TYR A 162 -12.39 -2.67 -13.70
CA TYR A 162 -11.81 -4.01 -13.53
C TYR A 162 -11.23 -4.55 -14.85
N LEU A 163 -11.94 -4.36 -15.96
CA LEU A 163 -11.49 -4.74 -17.29
C LEU A 163 -10.15 -4.06 -17.64
N ARG A 164 -10.04 -2.74 -17.43
CA ARG A 164 -8.80 -1.98 -17.66
C ARG A 164 -7.64 -2.42 -16.76
N LYS A 165 -7.93 -2.99 -15.59
CA LYS A 165 -6.94 -3.50 -14.65
C LYS A 165 -6.62 -4.99 -14.84
N ASN A 166 -7.19 -5.61 -15.89
CA ASN A 166 -7.04 -7.04 -16.19
C ASN A 166 -7.63 -7.97 -15.12
N TYR A 167 -8.59 -7.51 -14.33
CA TYR A 167 -9.36 -8.31 -13.39
C TYR A 167 -10.57 -8.91 -14.14
N PHE A 168 -10.28 -9.82 -15.09
CA PHE A 168 -11.25 -10.30 -16.06
C PHE A 168 -12.41 -11.07 -15.43
N ASN A 169 -12.15 -11.86 -14.39
CA ASN A 169 -13.19 -12.63 -13.71
C ASN A 169 -14.14 -11.72 -12.94
N ASP A 170 -13.60 -10.68 -12.24
CA ASP A 170 -14.41 -9.73 -11.49
C ASP A 170 -15.23 -8.84 -12.43
N ALA A 171 -14.64 -8.40 -13.54
CA ALA A 171 -15.34 -7.66 -14.58
C ALA A 171 -16.46 -8.50 -15.19
N LEU A 172 -16.19 -9.79 -15.49
CA LEU A 172 -17.14 -10.72 -16.06
C LEU A 172 -18.38 -10.89 -15.17
N THR A 173 -18.18 -11.05 -13.86
CA THR A 173 -19.27 -11.20 -12.90
C THR A 173 -20.26 -10.03 -12.97
N ILE A 174 -19.76 -8.79 -13.07
CA ILE A 174 -20.62 -7.61 -13.16
C ILE A 174 -21.25 -7.48 -14.55
N PHE A 175 -20.52 -7.77 -15.62
CA PHE A 175 -21.09 -7.75 -16.97
C PHE A 175 -22.18 -8.80 -17.15
N ASP A 176 -22.02 -10.02 -16.61
CA ASP A 176 -23.06 -11.06 -16.63
C ASP A 176 -24.32 -10.59 -15.87
N GLN A 177 -24.17 -9.96 -14.69
CA GLN A 177 -25.28 -9.34 -13.95
C GLN A 177 -25.99 -8.24 -14.76
N LEU A 178 -25.24 -7.38 -15.45
CA LEU A 178 -25.81 -6.35 -16.31
C LEU A 178 -26.57 -6.93 -17.50
N ALA A 179 -26.09 -8.05 -18.07
CA ALA A 179 -26.73 -8.72 -19.20
C ALA A 179 -28.10 -9.34 -18.86
N GLU A 180 -28.34 -9.64 -17.58
CA GLU A 180 -29.69 -10.09 -17.13
C GLU A 180 -30.77 -9.02 -17.34
N THR A 181 -30.36 -7.73 -17.26
CA THR A 181 -31.28 -6.59 -17.40
C THR A 181 -31.22 -5.90 -18.75
N ASP A 182 -30.15 -6.12 -19.54
CA ASP A 182 -29.91 -5.48 -20.85
C ASP A 182 -29.49 -6.52 -21.88
N GLN A 183 -30.47 -7.29 -22.34
CA GLN A 183 -30.26 -8.41 -23.26
C GLN A 183 -30.01 -8.00 -24.72
N ASP A 184 -30.19 -6.73 -25.09
CA ASP A 184 -30.03 -6.23 -26.45
C ASP A 184 -28.73 -5.47 -26.70
N SER A 185 -27.80 -5.43 -25.74
CA SER A 185 -26.56 -4.66 -25.86
C SER A 185 -25.42 -5.47 -26.46
N ASP A 186 -25.20 -5.34 -27.77
CA ASP A 186 -24.07 -5.98 -28.48
C ASP A 186 -22.72 -5.64 -27.84
N ILE A 187 -22.55 -4.40 -27.37
CA ILE A 187 -21.31 -3.94 -26.72
C ILE A 187 -21.06 -4.71 -25.41
N LEU A 188 -22.11 -4.97 -24.64
CA LEU A 188 -22.00 -5.72 -23.40
C LEU A 188 -21.57 -7.17 -23.67
N PHE A 189 -22.19 -7.81 -24.66
CA PHE A 189 -21.82 -9.18 -25.04
C PHE A 189 -20.40 -9.28 -25.61
N GLN A 190 -19.92 -8.28 -26.33
CA GLN A 190 -18.52 -8.21 -26.77
C GLN A 190 -17.56 -8.14 -25.58
N LYS A 191 -17.87 -7.33 -24.54
CA LYS A 191 -17.05 -7.24 -23.33
C LYS A 191 -17.04 -8.55 -22.55
N ILE A 192 -18.18 -9.21 -22.43
CA ILE A 192 -18.31 -10.54 -21.83
C ILE A 192 -17.45 -11.58 -22.58
N GLY A 193 -17.56 -11.60 -23.90
CA GLY A 193 -16.76 -12.49 -24.73
C GLY A 193 -15.25 -12.26 -24.57
N TYR A 194 -14.85 -11.00 -24.54
CA TYR A 194 -13.46 -10.62 -24.30
C TYR A 194 -12.97 -11.04 -22.91
N CYS A 195 -13.73 -10.79 -21.85
CA CYS A 195 -13.37 -11.23 -20.50
C CYS A 195 -13.19 -12.76 -20.42
N LYS A 196 -14.12 -13.52 -21.03
CA LYS A 196 -14.04 -15.00 -21.05
C LYS A 196 -12.78 -15.48 -21.78
N GLN A 197 -12.45 -14.88 -22.92
CA GLN A 197 -11.24 -15.22 -23.67
C GLN A 197 -9.98 -14.94 -22.87
N MET A 198 -9.91 -13.78 -22.24
CA MET A 198 -8.73 -13.37 -21.48
C MET A 198 -8.59 -14.15 -20.17
N ALA A 199 -9.67 -14.45 -19.46
CA ALA A 199 -9.63 -15.25 -18.23
C ALA A 199 -9.04 -16.64 -18.46
N VAL A 200 -9.32 -17.27 -19.59
CA VAL A 200 -8.73 -18.59 -19.97
C VAL A 200 -7.24 -18.47 -20.34
N SER A 201 -6.82 -17.33 -20.84
CA SER A 201 -5.42 -17.13 -21.29
C SER A 201 -4.45 -16.85 -20.11
N TYR A 202 -4.97 -16.50 -18.94
CA TYR A 202 -4.17 -16.17 -17.74
C TYR A 202 -4.22 -17.24 -16.64
N THR A 203 -4.90 -18.37 -16.88
CA THR A 203 -4.88 -19.57 -16.03
C THR A 203 -3.85 -20.55 -16.53
#